data_609854665fcd43bcd226d2a7b2a0bd67
#
_entry.id   609854665fcd43bcd226d2a7b2a0bd67
#
_cell.length_a   1.000
_cell.length_b   1.000
_cell.length_c   1.000
_cell.angle_alpha   90.00
_cell.angle_beta   90.00
_cell.angle_gamma   90.00
#
_symmetry.space_group_name_H-M   'P 1'
#
loop_
_entity.id
_entity.type
_entity.pdbx_description
1 polymer ?
#
loop_
_entity_poly.entity_id
_entity_poly.type
_entity_poly.pdbx_seq_one_letter_code
_entity_poly.pdbx_strand_id
1 'polypeptide(L)'
;MTPDEPAPQARTVRVDLVARVEGEGALRLTVRGGRVAAAELRIFEAPRYFEALLRGRGAAEAPDITARICGICPVAYQMSAAHAIEAVAGVRLPAPLDALRRLLYCGEWIGSHALHVYMLHAPDFLGYAGGIEMARDHPDRVRAGLALRQAGNAILRTLGGREIHPVNVRLGGFYRLPTKAELAALREVLLPARDTALATVRWVAGFPVPDVARDYRFVALVHPDEYPMNHGELAASDGLRAPAAAFGQHFTERQVPWSNALQARARDGAAYLTGPLARYAHNAARLRPIAREAAAAAGLGAACRNPYRSIVVRAVEILHACDEALAIIDAYVEPD
;
A
#
# COMPACT_ATOMS: atom_id res chain seq x y z
N MET A 1 -37.06 -30.37 -35.60
CA MET A 1 -36.66 -28.97 -35.33
C MET A 1 -37.14 -28.65 -33.93
N THR A 2 -36.24 -28.67 -32.95
CA THR A 2 -36.51 -28.22 -31.58
C THR A 2 -36.69 -26.70 -31.58
N PRO A 3 -37.67 -26.14 -30.82
CA PRO A 3 -37.85 -24.70 -30.78
C PRO A 3 -36.58 -24.02 -30.18
N ASP A 4 -36.19 -22.94 -30.84
CA ASP A 4 -35.09 -22.07 -30.40
C ASP A 4 -35.31 -21.68 -28.92
N GLU A 5 -34.47 -22.17 -28.03
CA GLU A 5 -34.39 -21.60 -26.67
C GLU A 5 -33.99 -20.12 -26.78
N PRO A 6 -34.77 -19.21 -26.19
CA PRO A 6 -34.45 -17.80 -26.27
C PRO A 6 -33.08 -17.54 -25.66
N ALA A 7 -32.21 -16.87 -26.40
CA ALA A 7 -30.86 -16.51 -25.94
C ALA A 7 -30.94 -15.87 -24.54
N PRO A 8 -30.11 -16.33 -23.59
CA PRO A 8 -30.20 -15.85 -22.21
C PRO A 8 -30.07 -14.32 -22.15
N GLN A 9 -31.10 -13.67 -21.61
CA GLN A 9 -31.16 -12.21 -21.51
C GLN A 9 -29.94 -11.66 -20.77
N ALA A 10 -29.28 -10.68 -21.36
CA ALA A 10 -28.18 -9.98 -20.72
C ALA A 10 -28.72 -9.08 -19.60
N ARG A 11 -28.19 -9.23 -18.38
CA ARG A 11 -28.45 -8.36 -17.24
C ARG A 11 -27.27 -7.43 -17.02
N THR A 12 -27.53 -6.13 -16.84
CA THR A 12 -26.53 -5.15 -16.44
C THR A 12 -26.65 -4.83 -14.95
N VAL A 13 -25.57 -4.98 -14.21
CA VAL A 13 -25.43 -4.50 -12.84
C VAL A 13 -24.59 -3.23 -12.88
N ARG A 14 -25.08 -2.16 -12.22
CA ARG A 14 -24.41 -0.85 -12.18
C ARG A 14 -24.21 -0.42 -10.74
N VAL A 15 -23.02 0.08 -10.43
CA VAL A 15 -22.68 0.80 -9.21
C VAL A 15 -22.14 2.15 -9.67
N ASP A 16 -22.95 3.19 -9.57
CA ASP A 16 -22.62 4.49 -10.16
C ASP A 16 -21.54 5.25 -9.38
N LEU A 17 -21.38 4.93 -8.08
CA LEU A 17 -20.28 5.43 -7.26
C LEU A 17 -19.74 4.28 -6.39
N VAL A 18 -18.50 3.90 -6.62
CA VAL A 18 -17.84 2.84 -5.85
C VAL A 18 -17.28 3.44 -4.56
N ALA A 19 -17.67 2.90 -3.42
CA ALA A 19 -17.13 3.28 -2.12
C ALA A 19 -15.74 2.62 -1.86
N ARG A 20 -15.00 3.16 -0.90
CA ARG A 20 -13.70 2.63 -0.43
C ARG A 20 -12.59 2.63 -1.49
N VAL A 21 -12.72 3.46 -2.49
CA VAL A 21 -11.66 3.76 -3.47
C VAL A 21 -11.25 5.22 -3.33
N GLU A 22 -10.01 5.53 -3.65
CA GLU A 22 -9.54 6.91 -3.78
C GLU A 22 -9.98 7.45 -5.13
N GLY A 23 -10.58 8.65 -5.16
CA GLY A 23 -11.12 9.26 -6.36
C GLY A 23 -12.52 8.79 -6.73
N GLU A 24 -13.01 9.19 -7.89
CA GLU A 24 -14.37 8.94 -8.38
C GLU A 24 -14.39 7.81 -9.39
N GLY A 25 -15.16 6.76 -9.10
CA GLY A 25 -15.26 5.60 -9.96
C GLY A 25 -16.60 4.90 -9.89
N ALA A 26 -16.95 4.22 -10.98
CA ALA A 26 -18.16 3.42 -11.13
C ALA A 26 -17.81 2.01 -11.61
N LEU A 27 -18.69 1.04 -11.37
CA LEU A 27 -18.57 -0.32 -11.86
C LEU A 27 -19.79 -0.68 -12.69
N ARG A 28 -19.55 -1.23 -13.89
CA ARG A 28 -20.57 -1.81 -14.75
C ARG A 28 -20.24 -3.25 -15.07
N LEU A 29 -21.16 -4.16 -14.76
CA LEU A 29 -21.04 -5.58 -15.09
C LEU A 29 -22.14 -5.98 -16.08
N THR A 30 -21.76 -6.67 -17.14
CA THR A 30 -22.70 -7.34 -18.03
C THR A 30 -22.69 -8.84 -17.74
N VAL A 31 -23.82 -9.38 -17.35
CA VAL A 31 -23.99 -10.79 -17.01
C VAL A 31 -24.83 -11.46 -18.11
N ARG A 32 -24.35 -12.59 -18.65
CA ARG A 32 -25.05 -13.43 -19.62
C ARG A 32 -24.98 -14.88 -19.17
N GLY A 33 -26.12 -15.57 -19.14
CA GLY A 33 -26.17 -16.97 -18.69
C GLY A 33 -25.55 -17.19 -17.29
N GLY A 34 -25.78 -16.27 -16.33
CA GLY A 34 -25.22 -16.36 -14.98
C GLY A 34 -23.72 -16.07 -14.85
N ARG A 35 -23.04 -15.70 -15.94
CA ARG A 35 -21.59 -15.40 -15.96
C ARG A 35 -21.34 -13.94 -16.30
N VAL A 36 -20.28 -13.35 -15.72
CA VAL A 36 -19.82 -12.01 -16.09
C VAL A 36 -19.19 -12.08 -17.49
N ALA A 37 -19.87 -11.47 -18.46
CA ALA A 37 -19.39 -11.37 -19.84
C ALA A 37 -18.50 -10.15 -20.07
N ALA A 38 -18.74 -9.05 -19.32
CA ALA A 38 -17.89 -7.85 -19.33
C ALA A 38 -17.91 -7.18 -17.97
N ALA A 39 -16.77 -6.57 -17.60
CA ALA A 39 -16.61 -5.75 -16.41
C ALA A 39 -15.88 -4.47 -16.79
N GLU A 40 -16.46 -3.32 -16.48
CA GLU A 40 -15.88 -2.00 -16.72
C GLU A 40 -15.73 -1.29 -15.38
N LEU A 41 -14.48 -1.10 -14.92
CA LEU A 41 -14.16 -0.14 -13.86
C LEU A 41 -13.96 1.22 -14.54
N ARG A 42 -14.85 2.15 -14.26
CA ARG A 42 -14.94 3.46 -14.91
C ARG A 42 -14.43 4.51 -13.94
N ILE A 43 -13.19 4.95 -14.12
CA ILE A 43 -12.64 6.07 -13.34
C ILE A 43 -12.93 7.36 -14.11
N PHE A 44 -13.65 8.28 -13.47
CA PHE A 44 -14.03 9.58 -14.03
C PHE A 44 -13.51 10.78 -13.23
N GLU A 45 -12.67 10.51 -12.20
CA GLU A 45 -11.88 11.54 -11.51
C GLU A 45 -11.16 12.42 -12.54
N ALA A 46 -11.20 13.74 -12.35
CA ALA A 46 -10.54 14.68 -13.26
C ALA A 46 -9.01 14.48 -13.21
N PRO A 47 -8.35 14.29 -14.36
CA PRO A 47 -6.90 14.12 -14.39
C PRO A 47 -6.20 15.43 -14.00
N ARG A 48 -5.14 15.34 -13.21
CA ARG A 48 -4.37 16.49 -12.69
C ARG A 48 -3.07 16.76 -13.47
N TYR A 49 -2.79 15.99 -14.51
CA TYR A 49 -1.70 16.19 -15.47
C TYR A 49 -0.31 16.38 -14.85
N PHE A 50 0.06 15.60 -13.81
CA PHE A 50 1.35 15.71 -13.13
C PHE A 50 2.55 15.56 -14.05
N GLU A 51 2.48 14.72 -15.08
CA GLU A 51 3.55 14.61 -16.08
C GLU A 51 3.79 15.93 -16.83
N ALA A 52 2.72 16.66 -17.15
CA ALA A 52 2.85 17.97 -17.79
C ALA A 52 3.43 19.01 -16.82
N LEU A 53 3.11 18.94 -15.53
CA LEU A 53 3.67 19.82 -14.50
C LEU A 53 5.18 19.60 -14.30
N LEU A 54 5.68 18.40 -14.56
CA LEU A 54 7.10 18.06 -14.41
C LEU A 54 7.96 18.56 -15.60
N ARG A 55 7.35 18.84 -16.75
CA ARG A 55 8.09 19.32 -17.94
C ARG A 55 8.74 20.67 -17.67
N GLY A 56 10.05 20.77 -17.94
CA GLY A 56 10.84 21.99 -17.74
C GLY A 56 11.18 22.28 -16.28
N ARG A 57 10.86 21.40 -15.33
CA ARG A 57 11.25 21.54 -13.93
C ARG A 57 12.64 21.00 -13.68
N GLY A 58 13.30 21.56 -12.67
CA GLY A 58 14.58 21.03 -12.19
C GLY A 58 14.40 19.63 -11.58
N ALA A 59 15.39 18.76 -11.75
CA ALA A 59 15.35 17.40 -11.20
C ALA A 59 15.07 17.38 -9.69
N ALA A 60 15.60 18.35 -8.93
CA ALA A 60 15.40 18.46 -7.49
C ALA A 60 13.95 18.81 -7.08
N GLU A 61 13.14 19.39 -7.99
CA GLU A 61 11.73 19.72 -7.71
C GLU A 61 10.80 18.51 -7.86
N ALA A 62 11.19 17.51 -8.65
CA ALA A 62 10.32 16.40 -8.99
C ALA A 62 9.83 15.59 -7.77
N PRO A 63 10.64 15.25 -6.74
CA PRO A 63 10.16 14.57 -5.56
C PRO A 63 9.08 15.36 -4.80
N ASP A 64 9.21 16.66 -4.71
CA ASP A 64 8.23 17.53 -4.04
C ASP A 64 6.93 17.66 -4.85
N ILE A 65 7.02 17.74 -6.17
CA ILE A 65 5.85 17.79 -7.05
C ILE A 65 5.08 16.47 -6.99
N THR A 66 5.76 15.34 -7.12
CA THR A 66 5.12 14.00 -7.13
C THR A 66 4.50 13.66 -5.78
N ALA A 67 5.06 14.13 -4.66
CA ALA A 67 4.44 13.97 -3.35
C ALA A 67 3.01 14.57 -3.29
N ARG A 68 2.68 15.56 -4.13
CA ARG A 68 1.35 16.19 -4.20
C ARG A 68 0.31 15.34 -4.92
N ILE A 69 0.70 14.24 -5.53
CA ILE A 69 -0.24 13.31 -6.17
C ILE A 69 -1.23 12.74 -5.14
N CYS A 70 -0.76 12.46 -3.92
CA CYS A 70 -1.59 11.85 -2.89
C CYS A 70 -1.27 12.41 -1.50
N GLY A 71 -2.30 12.68 -0.71
CA GLY A 71 -2.14 13.11 0.69
C GLY A 71 -1.98 11.95 1.69
N ILE A 72 -2.27 10.70 1.26
CA ILE A 72 -2.19 9.50 2.10
C ILE A 72 -0.87 8.75 1.85
N CYS A 73 -0.40 8.73 0.59
CA CYS A 73 0.78 7.98 0.14
C CYS A 73 1.87 8.87 -0.50
N PRO A 74 2.16 10.07 0.04
CA PRO A 74 3.12 10.98 -0.56
C PRO A 74 4.56 10.46 -0.55
N VAL A 75 4.92 9.62 0.42
CA VAL A 75 6.27 9.03 0.52
C VAL A 75 6.53 8.09 -0.65
N ALA A 76 5.57 7.24 -1.01
CA ALA A 76 5.71 6.34 -2.14
C ALA A 76 5.98 7.10 -3.45
N TYR A 77 5.23 8.18 -3.72
CA TYR A 77 5.43 9.01 -4.90
C TYR A 77 6.75 9.80 -4.87
N GLN A 78 7.07 10.39 -3.72
CA GLN A 78 8.30 11.15 -3.52
C GLN A 78 9.54 10.27 -3.71
N MET A 79 9.55 9.08 -3.09
CA MET A 79 10.66 8.14 -3.21
C MET A 79 10.77 7.55 -4.61
N SER A 80 9.65 7.27 -5.29
CA SER A 80 9.68 6.80 -6.68
C SER A 80 10.38 7.81 -7.60
N ALA A 81 10.07 9.10 -7.45
CA ALA A 81 10.74 10.16 -8.20
C ALA A 81 12.21 10.30 -7.81
N ALA A 82 12.53 10.28 -6.51
CA ALA A 82 13.91 10.37 -6.03
C ALA A 82 14.76 9.20 -6.55
N HIS A 83 14.28 7.96 -6.42
CA HIS A 83 14.99 6.77 -6.91
C HIS A 83 15.19 6.79 -8.43
N ALA A 84 14.18 7.23 -9.20
CA ALA A 84 14.30 7.32 -10.65
C ALA A 84 15.39 8.32 -11.06
N ILE A 85 15.44 9.49 -10.45
CA ILE A 85 16.44 10.53 -10.76
C ILE A 85 17.83 10.10 -10.26
N GLU A 86 17.93 9.54 -9.06
CA GLU A 86 19.17 9.02 -8.50
C GLU A 86 19.76 7.90 -9.38
N ALA A 87 18.91 7.01 -9.90
CA ALA A 87 19.35 5.98 -10.84
C ALA A 87 19.91 6.58 -12.14
N VAL A 88 19.27 7.61 -12.71
CA VAL A 88 19.77 8.33 -13.90
C VAL A 88 21.09 9.04 -13.61
N ALA A 89 21.24 9.63 -12.42
CA ALA A 89 22.44 10.35 -12.00
C ALA A 89 23.56 9.45 -11.48
N GLY A 90 23.33 8.13 -11.34
CA GLY A 90 24.29 7.19 -10.75
C GLY A 90 24.53 7.40 -9.26
N VAL A 91 23.61 8.08 -8.56
CA VAL A 91 23.72 8.35 -7.12
C VAL A 91 23.26 7.12 -6.33
N ARG A 92 24.07 6.72 -5.35
CA ARG A 92 23.71 5.69 -4.36
C ARG A 92 23.76 6.29 -2.96
N LEU A 93 22.73 6.00 -2.16
CA LEU A 93 22.69 6.45 -0.78
C LEU A 93 23.62 5.60 0.09
N PRO A 94 24.33 6.22 1.05
CA PRO A 94 24.92 5.50 2.17
C PRO A 94 23.87 4.75 2.98
N ALA A 95 24.21 3.58 3.51
CA ALA A 95 23.30 2.72 4.26
C ALA A 95 22.53 3.43 5.41
N PRO A 96 23.13 4.36 6.19
CA PRO A 96 22.36 5.09 7.22
C PRO A 96 21.27 5.99 6.66
N LEU A 97 21.49 6.64 5.51
CA LEU A 97 20.46 7.49 4.87
C LEU A 97 19.36 6.64 4.23
N ASP A 98 19.71 5.50 3.68
CA ASP A 98 18.75 4.55 3.13
C ASP A 98 17.87 3.96 4.23
N ALA A 99 18.42 3.63 5.39
CA ALA A 99 17.66 3.21 6.57
C ALA A 99 16.67 4.29 7.04
N LEU A 100 17.05 5.56 7.01
CA LEU A 100 16.13 6.66 7.34
C LEU A 100 15.01 6.81 6.29
N ARG A 101 15.27 6.57 5.00
CA ARG A 101 14.21 6.50 3.99
C ARG A 101 13.27 5.34 4.24
N ARG A 102 13.81 4.18 4.62
CA ARG A 102 13.01 3.03 5.03
C ARG A 102 12.15 3.34 6.27
N LEU A 103 12.69 4.06 7.26
CA LEU A 103 11.91 4.53 8.41
C LEU A 103 10.76 5.45 7.98
N LEU A 104 10.96 6.30 6.97
CA LEU A 104 9.90 7.16 6.42
C LEU A 104 8.78 6.32 5.78
N TYR A 105 9.11 5.24 5.04
CA TYR A 105 8.13 4.27 4.55
C TYR A 105 7.37 3.58 5.68
N CYS A 106 8.05 3.21 6.78
CA CYS A 106 7.37 2.65 7.95
C CYS A 106 6.28 3.59 8.46
N GLY A 107 6.56 4.90 8.53
CA GLY A 107 5.58 5.92 8.93
C GLY A 107 4.36 5.96 8.03
N GLU A 108 4.56 5.97 6.71
CA GLU A 108 3.47 5.95 5.75
C GLU A 108 2.65 4.65 5.83
N TRP A 109 3.29 3.48 5.93
CA TRP A 109 2.58 2.21 6.02
C TRP A 109 1.75 2.11 7.30
N ILE A 110 2.29 2.50 8.44
CA ILE A 110 1.54 2.52 9.70
C ILE A 110 0.30 3.41 9.57
N GLY A 111 0.49 4.66 9.11
CA GLY A 111 -0.60 5.63 8.99
C GLY A 111 -1.67 5.23 7.95
N SER A 112 -1.24 4.81 6.76
CA SER A 112 -2.11 4.43 5.65
C SER A 112 -2.88 3.14 5.93
N HIS A 113 -2.20 2.10 6.43
CA HIS A 113 -2.87 0.85 6.76
C HIS A 113 -3.79 0.99 7.98
N ALA A 114 -3.44 1.80 8.99
CA ALA A 114 -4.34 2.07 10.11
C ALA A 114 -5.62 2.76 9.64
N LEU A 115 -5.51 3.77 8.76
CA LEU A 115 -6.67 4.40 8.13
C LEU A 115 -7.54 3.38 7.40
N HIS A 116 -6.90 2.53 6.57
CA HIS A 116 -7.62 1.52 5.79
C HIS A 116 -8.30 0.49 6.68
N VAL A 117 -7.59 -0.07 7.65
CA VAL A 117 -8.12 -1.11 8.55
C VAL A 117 -9.30 -0.59 9.37
N TYR A 118 -9.12 0.56 10.03
CA TYR A 118 -10.08 1.02 11.03
C TYR A 118 -11.22 1.87 10.48
N MET A 119 -10.97 2.66 9.43
CA MET A 119 -11.95 3.64 8.95
C MET A 119 -12.64 3.21 7.65
N LEU A 120 -11.99 2.37 6.85
CA LEU A 120 -12.52 1.96 5.55
C LEU A 120 -12.97 0.50 5.53
N HIS A 121 -12.21 -0.42 6.12
CA HIS A 121 -12.42 -1.86 5.93
C HIS A 121 -13.20 -2.50 7.09
N ALA A 122 -12.79 -2.27 8.35
CA ALA A 122 -13.49 -2.82 9.51
C ALA A 122 -14.97 -2.41 9.59
N PRO A 123 -15.37 -1.15 9.29
CA PRO A 123 -16.78 -0.78 9.28
C PRO A 123 -17.63 -1.70 8.40
N ASP A 124 -17.15 -2.05 7.19
CA ASP A 124 -17.92 -2.90 6.26
C ASP A 124 -18.12 -4.32 6.82
N PHE A 125 -17.11 -4.90 7.48
CA PHE A 125 -17.23 -6.23 8.11
C PHE A 125 -18.13 -6.23 9.35
N LEU A 126 -18.24 -5.09 10.02
CA LEU A 126 -19.07 -4.92 11.22
C LEU A 126 -20.45 -4.35 10.93
N GLY A 127 -20.78 -4.06 9.65
CA GLY A 127 -22.08 -3.60 9.23
C GLY A 127 -22.35 -2.10 9.45
N TYR A 128 -21.27 -1.29 9.53
CA TYR A 128 -21.39 0.18 9.67
C TYR A 128 -21.16 0.89 8.34
N ALA A 129 -21.83 2.02 8.15
CA ALA A 129 -21.65 2.87 6.97
C ALA A 129 -20.25 3.50 6.90
N GLY A 130 -19.59 3.72 8.05
CA GLY A 130 -18.23 4.25 8.13
C GLY A 130 -17.66 4.21 9.54
N GLY A 131 -16.44 4.72 9.70
CA GLY A 131 -15.74 4.74 10.99
C GLY A 131 -16.41 5.65 12.02
N ILE A 132 -17.17 6.67 11.59
CA ILE A 132 -17.89 7.58 12.50
C ILE A 132 -19.05 6.84 13.17
N GLU A 133 -19.84 6.10 12.40
CA GLU A 133 -20.93 5.27 12.91
C GLU A 133 -20.38 4.16 13.82
N MET A 134 -19.31 3.50 13.40
CA MET A 134 -18.64 2.48 14.20
C MET A 134 -18.12 3.02 15.53
N ALA A 135 -17.75 4.31 15.62
CA ALA A 135 -17.25 4.92 16.85
C ALA A 135 -18.28 4.95 17.98
N ARG A 136 -19.59 4.87 17.67
CA ARG A 136 -20.66 4.85 18.70
C ARG A 136 -20.61 3.58 19.54
N ASP A 137 -20.39 2.43 18.88
CA ASP A 137 -20.41 1.13 19.53
C ASP A 137 -18.99 0.60 19.83
N HIS A 138 -17.99 1.07 19.10
CA HIS A 138 -16.59 0.66 19.20
C HIS A 138 -15.60 1.84 19.36
N PRO A 139 -15.84 2.76 20.35
CA PRO A 139 -15.00 3.96 20.51
C PRO A 139 -13.55 3.64 20.79
N ASP A 140 -13.28 2.55 21.52
CA ASP A 140 -11.89 2.14 21.83
C ASP A 140 -11.13 1.68 20.58
N ARG A 141 -11.81 1.01 19.66
CA ARG A 141 -11.22 0.58 18.39
C ARG A 141 -10.89 1.78 17.52
N VAL A 142 -11.79 2.75 17.42
CA VAL A 142 -11.53 3.98 16.67
C VAL A 142 -10.37 4.76 17.28
N ARG A 143 -10.30 4.89 18.62
CA ARG A 143 -9.16 5.51 19.30
C ARG A 143 -7.85 4.78 19.01
N ALA A 144 -7.83 3.46 19.03
CA ALA A 144 -6.66 2.66 18.67
C ALA A 144 -6.18 2.92 17.25
N GLY A 145 -7.10 2.97 16.27
CA GLY A 145 -6.78 3.31 14.89
C GLY A 145 -6.20 4.72 14.73
N LEU A 146 -6.76 5.70 15.43
CA LEU A 146 -6.26 7.07 15.44
C LEU A 146 -4.88 7.17 16.08
N ALA A 147 -4.63 6.43 17.18
CA ALA A 147 -3.32 6.38 17.84
C ALA A 147 -2.24 5.77 16.92
N LEU A 148 -2.55 4.69 16.21
CA LEU A 148 -1.64 4.13 15.19
C LEU A 148 -1.34 5.13 14.08
N ARG A 149 -2.36 5.83 13.57
CA ARG A 149 -2.16 6.88 12.56
C ARG A 149 -1.27 8.00 13.08
N GLN A 150 -1.47 8.44 14.32
CA GLN A 150 -0.62 9.46 14.97
C GLN A 150 0.82 8.99 15.11
N ALA A 151 1.06 7.71 15.42
CA ALA A 151 2.41 7.16 15.49
C ALA A 151 3.11 7.17 14.12
N GLY A 152 2.42 6.77 13.04
CA GLY A 152 2.92 6.92 11.67
C GLY A 152 3.22 8.37 11.32
N ASN A 153 2.31 9.29 11.64
CA ASN A 153 2.48 10.72 11.43
C ASN A 153 3.66 11.31 12.22
N ALA A 154 3.95 10.79 13.42
CA ALA A 154 5.11 11.20 14.19
C ALA A 154 6.43 10.90 13.46
N ILE A 155 6.55 9.73 12.84
CA ILE A 155 7.70 9.41 11.97
C ILE A 155 7.80 10.41 10.81
N LEU A 156 6.69 10.65 10.10
CA LEU A 156 6.66 11.56 8.95
C LEU A 156 7.03 12.99 9.35
N ARG A 157 6.58 13.45 10.50
CA ARG A 157 6.91 14.78 11.02
C ARG A 157 8.38 14.89 11.38
N THR A 158 8.92 13.91 12.09
CA THR A 158 10.32 13.91 12.55
C THR A 158 11.30 13.86 11.38
N LEU A 159 11.07 12.98 10.40
CA LEU A 159 11.97 12.79 9.27
C LEU A 159 11.59 13.63 8.04
N GLY A 160 10.31 13.81 7.79
CA GLY A 160 9.80 14.49 6.62
C GLY A 160 9.58 15.99 6.79
N GLY A 161 9.67 16.49 8.04
CA GLY A 161 9.40 17.89 8.38
C GLY A 161 7.91 18.22 8.54
N ARG A 162 7.01 17.41 8.00
CA ARG A 162 5.56 17.49 8.17
C ARG A 162 4.89 16.16 7.84
N GLU A 163 3.66 15.98 8.31
CA GLU A 163 2.91 14.71 8.21
C GLU A 163 2.41 14.41 6.79
N ILE A 164 2.05 15.45 6.03
CA ILE A 164 1.51 15.32 4.68
C ILE A 164 2.44 16.02 3.72
N HIS A 165 2.78 15.36 2.61
CA HIS A 165 3.71 15.84 1.59
C HIS A 165 5.06 16.25 2.22
N PRO A 166 5.87 15.33 2.70
CA PRO A 166 7.17 15.61 3.34
C PRO A 166 8.03 16.56 2.50
N VAL A 167 8.78 17.43 3.17
CA VAL A 167 9.60 18.47 2.52
C VAL A 167 11.10 18.35 2.85
N ASN A 168 11.48 17.41 3.71
CA ASN A 168 12.86 17.22 4.14
C ASN A 168 13.65 16.23 3.27
N VAL A 169 12.99 15.51 2.36
CA VAL A 169 13.65 14.58 1.42
C VAL A 169 14.29 15.35 0.28
N ARG A 170 15.54 15.02 -0.07
CA ARG A 170 16.24 15.54 -1.26
C ARG A 170 16.93 14.39 -2.01
N LEU A 171 17.32 14.66 -3.23
CA LEU A 171 18.17 13.74 -3.99
C LEU A 171 19.48 13.52 -3.25
N GLY A 172 19.86 12.25 -3.08
CA GLY A 172 21.05 11.85 -2.31
C GLY A 172 20.87 11.86 -0.79
N GLY A 173 19.65 12.05 -0.25
CA GLY A 173 19.40 11.98 1.20
C GLY A 173 18.28 12.87 1.71
N PHE A 174 18.62 13.71 2.68
CA PHE A 174 17.72 14.62 3.39
C PHE A 174 18.35 16.01 3.51
N TYR A 175 17.55 17.06 3.67
CA TYR A 175 18.04 18.40 3.98
C TYR A 175 18.54 18.50 5.43
N ARG A 176 17.88 17.80 6.37
CA ARG A 176 18.26 17.71 7.78
C ARG A 176 18.12 16.26 8.26
N LEU A 177 19.10 15.78 9.01
CA LEU A 177 19.02 14.50 9.67
C LEU A 177 18.41 14.65 11.06
N PRO A 178 17.70 13.61 11.55
CA PRO A 178 17.17 13.64 12.91
C PRO A 178 18.30 13.52 13.93
N THR A 179 18.14 14.17 15.06
CA THR A 179 19.03 13.96 16.21
C THR A 179 18.68 12.65 16.92
N LYS A 180 19.64 12.12 17.67
CA LYS A 180 19.42 10.95 18.52
C LYS A 180 18.31 11.18 19.55
N ALA A 181 18.19 12.39 20.08
CA ALA A 181 17.13 12.76 21.01
C ALA A 181 15.74 12.75 20.36
N GLU A 182 15.61 13.25 19.12
CA GLU A 182 14.35 13.19 18.36
C GLU A 182 13.93 11.74 18.09
N LEU A 183 14.86 10.88 17.72
CA LEU A 183 14.57 9.45 17.50
C LEU A 183 14.25 8.72 18.81
N ALA A 184 14.89 9.06 19.91
CA ALA A 184 14.54 8.49 21.23
C ALA A 184 13.11 8.87 21.63
N ALA A 185 12.69 10.12 21.42
CA ALA A 185 11.31 10.55 21.65
C ALA A 185 10.31 9.81 20.73
N LEU A 186 10.67 9.58 19.48
CA LEU A 186 9.86 8.82 18.53
C LEU A 186 9.72 7.36 18.95
N ARG A 187 10.77 6.75 19.48
CA ARG A 187 10.76 5.38 20.00
C ARG A 187 9.69 5.18 21.09
N GLU A 188 9.57 6.14 22.03
CA GLU A 188 8.55 6.08 23.08
C GLU A 188 7.12 6.12 22.54
N VAL A 189 6.89 6.76 21.40
CA VAL A 189 5.59 6.73 20.68
C VAL A 189 5.35 5.39 19.99
N LEU A 190 6.40 4.77 19.45
CA LEU A 190 6.28 3.55 18.67
C LEU A 190 6.13 2.28 19.51
N LEU A 191 6.62 2.24 20.73
CA LEU A 191 6.47 1.10 21.62
C LEU A 191 4.99 0.74 21.87
N PRO A 192 4.12 1.64 22.37
CA PRO A 192 2.70 1.33 22.53
C PRO A 192 1.98 1.14 21.18
N ALA A 193 2.46 1.76 20.09
CA ALA A 193 1.90 1.57 18.77
C ALA A 193 2.13 0.13 18.28
N ARG A 194 3.29 -0.48 18.54
CA ARG A 194 3.56 -1.89 18.22
C ARG A 194 2.62 -2.84 18.96
N ASP A 195 2.37 -2.59 20.24
CA ASP A 195 1.45 -3.41 21.03
C ASP A 195 0.00 -3.27 20.53
N THR A 196 -0.39 -2.05 20.16
CA THR A 196 -1.69 -1.78 19.52
C THR A 196 -1.79 -2.49 18.16
N ALA A 197 -0.72 -2.50 17.36
CA ALA A 197 -0.68 -3.21 16.08
C ALA A 197 -0.85 -4.73 16.25
N LEU A 198 -0.22 -5.33 17.25
CA LEU A 198 -0.40 -6.74 17.59
C LEU A 198 -1.85 -7.04 18.00
N ALA A 199 -2.45 -6.17 18.82
CA ALA A 199 -3.86 -6.29 19.19
C ALA A 199 -4.79 -6.13 17.97
N THR A 200 -4.39 -5.30 16.99
CA THR A 200 -5.11 -5.13 15.73
C THR A 200 -5.12 -6.41 14.91
N VAL A 201 -3.99 -7.09 14.75
CA VAL A 201 -3.92 -8.39 14.03
C VAL A 201 -4.90 -9.38 14.65
N ARG A 202 -4.88 -9.53 15.97
CA ARG A 202 -5.78 -10.43 16.70
C ARG A 202 -7.26 -10.08 16.50
N TRP A 203 -7.58 -8.81 16.52
CA TRP A 203 -8.96 -8.33 16.34
C TRP A 203 -9.49 -8.64 14.94
N VAL A 204 -8.77 -8.23 13.89
CA VAL A 204 -9.26 -8.40 12.52
C VAL A 204 -9.18 -9.85 12.02
N ALA A 205 -8.32 -10.68 12.62
CA ALA A 205 -8.26 -12.10 12.33
C ALA A 205 -9.56 -12.85 12.70
N GLY A 206 -10.31 -12.32 13.68
CA GLY A 206 -11.59 -12.87 14.12
C GLY A 206 -12.81 -12.42 13.31
N PHE A 207 -12.65 -11.60 12.28
CA PHE A 207 -13.79 -11.16 11.48
C PHE A 207 -14.38 -12.30 10.64
N PRO A 208 -15.71 -12.42 10.57
CA PRO A 208 -16.37 -13.35 9.68
C PRO A 208 -16.13 -12.89 8.23
N VAL A 209 -15.41 -13.68 7.46
CA VAL A 209 -15.14 -13.41 6.04
C VAL A 209 -15.62 -14.56 5.18
N PRO A 210 -16.09 -14.32 3.95
CA PRO A 210 -16.42 -15.38 3.02
C PRO A 210 -15.20 -16.26 2.75
N ASP A 211 -15.40 -17.58 2.69
CA ASP A 211 -14.35 -18.51 2.29
C ASP A 211 -14.22 -18.54 0.77
N VAL A 212 -13.41 -17.62 0.24
CA VAL A 212 -13.18 -17.44 -1.20
C VAL A 212 -11.68 -17.41 -1.46
N ALA A 213 -11.20 -18.37 -2.20
CA ALA A 213 -9.84 -18.35 -2.75
C ALA A 213 -9.85 -17.90 -4.22
N ARG A 214 -8.90 -17.07 -4.58
CA ARG A 214 -8.66 -16.64 -5.98
C ARG A 214 -7.24 -17.00 -6.38
N ASP A 215 -7.11 -17.50 -7.58
CA ASP A 215 -5.79 -17.74 -8.17
C ASP A 215 -5.28 -16.43 -8.80
N TYR A 216 -4.49 -15.70 -8.02
CA TYR A 216 -3.89 -14.45 -8.44
C TYR A 216 -2.47 -14.68 -8.96
N ARG A 217 -2.11 -13.99 -10.05
CA ARG A 217 -0.73 -13.70 -10.38
C ARG A 217 -0.29 -12.54 -9.49
N PHE A 218 0.40 -12.85 -8.41
CA PHE A 218 0.91 -11.84 -7.48
C PHE A 218 2.16 -11.20 -8.06
N VAL A 219 2.22 -9.85 -8.03
CA VAL A 219 3.38 -9.07 -8.46
C VAL A 219 3.80 -8.14 -7.34
N ALA A 220 5.05 -8.23 -6.91
CA ALA A 220 5.63 -7.37 -5.87
C ALA A 220 7.14 -7.28 -6.03
N LEU A 221 7.78 -6.40 -5.26
CA LEU A 221 9.21 -6.46 -5.04
C LEU A 221 9.58 -7.64 -4.14
N VAL A 222 10.78 -8.18 -4.33
CA VAL A 222 11.42 -9.15 -3.44
C VAL A 222 12.83 -8.69 -3.13
N HIS A 223 13.29 -9.00 -1.91
CA HIS A 223 14.65 -8.72 -1.47
C HIS A 223 15.21 -9.94 -0.71
N PRO A 224 16.52 -10.24 -0.80
CA PRO A 224 17.11 -11.42 -0.14
C PRO A 224 17.08 -11.32 1.39
N ASP A 225 17.17 -10.11 1.95
CA ASP A 225 17.42 -9.91 3.37
C ASP A 225 16.28 -9.25 4.14
N GLU A 226 15.36 -8.54 3.46
CA GLU A 226 14.31 -7.74 4.10
C GLU A 226 12.93 -7.89 3.46
N TYR A 227 11.89 -7.50 4.18
CA TYR A 227 10.56 -7.28 3.61
C TYR A 227 10.59 -5.98 2.79
N PRO A 228 10.47 -6.03 1.44
CA PRO A 228 10.81 -4.89 0.60
C PRO A 228 9.87 -3.70 0.79
N MET A 229 10.47 -2.51 0.93
CA MET A 229 9.76 -1.22 0.93
C MET A 229 10.33 -0.29 -0.13
N ASN A 230 11.63 0.02 -0.06
CA ASN A 230 12.33 0.97 -0.92
C ASN A 230 13.19 0.31 -2.01
N HIS A 231 13.67 -0.91 -1.79
CA HIS A 231 14.50 -1.64 -2.75
C HIS A 231 13.97 -3.04 -3.01
N GLY A 232 14.39 -3.63 -4.14
CA GLY A 232 14.08 -5.00 -4.49
C GLY A 232 14.02 -5.23 -5.98
N GLU A 233 13.93 -6.51 -6.35
CA GLU A 233 13.66 -6.95 -7.71
C GLU A 233 12.16 -7.14 -7.91
N LEU A 234 11.70 -6.89 -9.13
CA LEU A 234 10.34 -7.20 -9.54
C LEU A 234 10.17 -8.72 -9.62
N ALA A 235 9.14 -9.23 -8.96
CA ALA A 235 8.80 -10.64 -8.97
C ALA A 235 7.33 -10.88 -9.27
N ALA A 236 7.04 -11.97 -9.98
CA ALA A 236 5.68 -12.49 -10.12
C ALA A 236 5.59 -13.96 -9.69
N SER A 237 4.41 -14.38 -9.25
CA SER A 237 4.19 -15.74 -8.71
C SER A 237 4.30 -16.84 -9.77
N ASP A 238 4.41 -16.50 -11.04
CA ASP A 238 4.67 -17.41 -12.16
C ASP A 238 6.15 -17.58 -12.50
N GLY A 239 7.04 -17.03 -11.65
CA GLY A 239 8.51 -17.19 -11.79
C GLY A 239 9.23 -15.99 -12.39
N LEU A 240 8.54 -14.94 -12.83
CA LEU A 240 9.21 -13.71 -13.29
C LEU A 240 10.13 -13.16 -12.19
N ARG A 241 11.35 -12.80 -12.60
CA ARG A 241 12.34 -12.02 -11.86
C ARG A 241 12.98 -11.00 -12.78
N ALA A 242 12.97 -9.74 -12.40
CA ALA A 242 13.56 -8.68 -13.23
C ALA A 242 13.91 -7.45 -12.37
N PRO A 243 14.93 -6.66 -12.76
CA PRO A 243 15.14 -5.36 -12.13
C PRO A 243 13.93 -4.46 -12.35
N ALA A 244 13.63 -3.58 -11.38
CA ALA A 244 12.50 -2.65 -11.45
C ALA A 244 12.53 -1.79 -12.73
N ALA A 245 13.72 -1.42 -13.21
CA ALA A 245 13.91 -0.69 -14.47
C ALA A 245 13.40 -1.43 -15.72
N ALA A 246 13.23 -2.75 -15.65
CA ALA A 246 12.69 -3.56 -16.74
C ALA A 246 11.13 -3.67 -16.71
N PHE A 247 10.44 -2.94 -15.81
CA PHE A 247 8.98 -2.99 -15.68
C PHE A 247 8.26 -2.91 -17.05
N GLY A 248 8.60 -1.93 -17.87
CA GLY A 248 8.01 -1.73 -19.18
C GLY A 248 8.24 -2.87 -20.20
N GLN A 249 9.18 -3.80 -19.93
CA GLN A 249 9.40 -4.99 -20.75
C GLN A 249 8.40 -6.11 -20.42
N HIS A 250 7.83 -6.11 -19.21
CA HIS A 250 6.97 -7.17 -18.69
C HIS A 250 5.51 -6.75 -18.52
N PHE A 251 5.26 -5.46 -18.39
CA PHE A 251 3.92 -4.90 -18.21
C PHE A 251 3.62 -3.84 -19.26
N THR A 252 2.33 -3.66 -19.56
CA THR A 252 1.86 -2.65 -20.50
C THR A 252 0.67 -1.92 -19.92
N GLU A 253 0.60 -0.63 -20.18
CA GLU A 253 -0.52 0.23 -19.81
C GLU A 253 -1.28 0.65 -21.06
N ARG A 254 -2.59 0.76 -20.95
CA ARG A 254 -3.45 1.16 -22.05
C ARG A 254 -4.55 2.07 -21.58
N GLN A 255 -4.88 3.06 -22.39
CA GLN A 255 -6.08 3.86 -22.25
C GLN A 255 -7.30 3.04 -22.72
N VAL A 256 -8.40 3.13 -21.96
CA VAL A 256 -9.70 2.58 -22.34
C VAL A 256 -10.74 3.70 -22.42
N PRO A 257 -11.75 3.62 -23.32
CA PRO A 257 -12.66 4.74 -23.57
C PRO A 257 -13.55 5.13 -22.37
N TRP A 258 -13.70 4.23 -21.40
CA TRP A 258 -14.60 4.42 -20.26
C TRP A 258 -13.90 4.79 -18.97
N SER A 259 -12.57 5.02 -18.97
CA SER A 259 -11.81 5.34 -17.76
C SER A 259 -10.74 6.39 -18.05
N ASN A 260 -10.63 7.38 -17.17
CA ASN A 260 -9.54 8.36 -17.20
C ASN A 260 -8.21 7.77 -16.71
N ALA A 261 -8.26 6.70 -15.90
CA ALA A 261 -7.07 5.99 -15.47
C ALA A 261 -6.66 4.94 -16.50
N LEU A 262 -5.35 4.79 -16.71
CA LEU A 262 -4.79 3.70 -17.49
C LEU A 262 -5.07 2.35 -16.83
N GLN A 263 -5.23 1.32 -17.64
CA GLN A 263 -5.31 -0.07 -17.19
C GLN A 263 -4.04 -0.81 -17.54
N ALA A 264 -3.42 -1.43 -16.53
CA ALA A 264 -2.20 -2.21 -16.70
C ALA A 264 -2.49 -3.71 -16.78
N ARG A 265 -1.70 -4.41 -17.60
CA ARG A 265 -1.67 -5.87 -17.72
C ARG A 265 -0.23 -6.36 -17.88
N ALA A 266 0.01 -7.62 -17.59
CA ALA A 266 1.23 -8.26 -18.06
C ALA A 266 1.25 -8.32 -19.59
N ARG A 267 2.43 -8.39 -20.20
CA ARG A 267 2.55 -8.40 -21.68
C ARG A 267 1.90 -9.59 -22.37
N ASP A 268 1.76 -10.71 -21.67
CA ASP A 268 0.99 -11.88 -22.14
C ASP A 268 -0.53 -11.67 -22.07
N GLY A 269 -0.99 -10.50 -21.65
CA GLY A 269 -2.40 -10.15 -21.50
C GLY A 269 -3.04 -10.57 -20.18
N ALA A 270 -2.31 -11.29 -19.31
CA ALA A 270 -2.85 -11.73 -18.02
C ALA A 270 -3.05 -10.57 -17.05
N ALA A 271 -4.10 -10.67 -16.23
CA ALA A 271 -4.29 -9.79 -15.08
C ALA A 271 -3.32 -10.17 -13.94
N TYR A 272 -2.95 -9.19 -13.14
CA TYR A 272 -2.12 -9.41 -11.97
C TYR A 272 -2.63 -8.60 -10.77
N LEU A 273 -2.21 -8.99 -9.57
CA LEU A 273 -2.53 -8.30 -8.33
C LEU A 273 -1.24 -7.80 -7.67
N THR A 274 -1.25 -6.55 -7.25
CA THR A 274 -0.21 -5.91 -6.42
C THR A 274 -0.76 -5.66 -5.01
N GLY A 275 0.06 -5.03 -4.16
CA GLY A 275 -0.35 -4.59 -2.83
C GLY A 275 -0.12 -5.65 -1.74
N PRO A 276 -0.79 -5.54 -0.57
CA PRO A 276 -0.46 -6.33 0.61
C PRO A 276 -0.46 -7.84 0.39
N LEU A 277 -1.46 -8.39 -0.30
CA LEU A 277 -1.52 -9.83 -0.57
C LEU A 277 -0.34 -10.32 -1.40
N ALA A 278 0.06 -9.54 -2.42
CA ALA A 278 1.19 -9.88 -3.28
C ALA A 278 2.52 -9.75 -2.53
N ARG A 279 2.71 -8.66 -1.76
CA ARG A 279 3.92 -8.49 -0.93
C ARG A 279 4.07 -9.63 0.06
N TYR A 280 3.00 -9.97 0.76
CA TYR A 280 3.00 -11.06 1.73
C TYR A 280 3.31 -12.41 1.08
N ALA A 281 2.66 -12.74 -0.05
CA ALA A 281 2.86 -14.01 -0.75
C ALA A 281 4.32 -14.23 -1.19
N HIS A 282 5.03 -13.15 -1.53
CA HIS A 282 6.45 -13.24 -1.92
C HIS A 282 7.41 -13.16 -0.74
N ASN A 283 7.05 -12.46 0.35
CA ASN A 283 8.02 -12.03 1.36
C ASN A 283 7.63 -12.38 2.81
N ALA A 284 6.64 -13.23 3.06
CA ALA A 284 6.20 -13.58 4.41
C ALA A 284 7.34 -14.04 5.34
N ALA A 285 8.34 -14.75 4.80
CA ALA A 285 9.51 -15.21 5.53
C ALA A 285 10.46 -14.05 5.97
N ARG A 286 10.34 -12.87 5.36
CA ARG A 286 11.14 -11.67 5.64
C ARG A 286 10.48 -10.70 6.63
N LEU A 287 9.28 -11.01 7.09
CA LEU A 287 8.64 -10.24 8.16
C LEU A 287 9.48 -10.28 9.44
N ARG A 288 9.45 -9.20 10.21
CA ARG A 288 10.00 -9.17 11.58
C ARG A 288 9.42 -10.33 12.40
N PRO A 289 10.16 -10.93 13.33
CA PRO A 289 9.74 -12.13 14.06
C PRO A 289 8.34 -12.01 14.67
N ILE A 290 8.06 -10.92 15.39
CA ILE A 290 6.75 -10.67 16.00
C ILE A 290 5.60 -10.62 14.98
N ALA A 291 5.83 -10.04 13.80
CA ALA A 291 4.83 -9.93 12.74
C ALA A 291 4.61 -11.30 12.06
N ARG A 292 5.67 -12.09 11.87
CA ARG A 292 5.59 -13.44 11.32
C ARG A 292 4.83 -14.39 12.25
N GLU A 293 5.09 -14.33 13.55
CA GLU A 293 4.37 -15.10 14.56
C GLU A 293 2.88 -14.71 14.61
N ALA A 294 2.58 -13.40 14.57
CA ALA A 294 1.22 -12.89 14.52
C ALA A 294 0.48 -13.34 13.24
N ALA A 295 1.16 -13.34 12.09
CA ALA A 295 0.60 -13.84 10.84
C ALA A 295 0.29 -15.33 10.89
N ALA A 296 1.17 -16.15 11.47
CA ALA A 296 0.97 -17.56 11.67
C ALA A 296 -0.22 -17.83 12.62
N ALA A 297 -0.28 -17.13 13.77
CA ALA A 297 -1.39 -17.21 14.72
C ALA A 297 -2.73 -16.77 14.11
N ALA A 298 -2.71 -15.84 13.17
CA ALA A 298 -3.89 -15.42 12.41
C ALA A 298 -4.26 -16.40 11.27
N GLY A 299 -3.52 -17.48 11.06
CA GLY A 299 -3.81 -18.49 10.04
C GLY A 299 -3.63 -18.00 8.60
N LEU A 300 -2.67 -17.11 8.33
CA LEU A 300 -2.44 -16.60 6.97
C LEU A 300 -1.69 -17.59 6.06
N GLY A 301 -0.92 -18.53 6.62
CA GLY A 301 -0.09 -19.48 5.86
C GLY A 301 1.04 -18.77 5.09
N ALA A 302 1.61 -19.45 4.09
CA ALA A 302 2.70 -18.92 3.28
C ALA A 302 2.22 -17.84 2.28
N ALA A 303 0.95 -17.92 1.85
CA ALA A 303 0.31 -16.95 0.97
C ALA A 303 -1.18 -16.84 1.29
N CYS A 304 -1.72 -15.65 1.24
CA CYS A 304 -3.15 -15.40 1.43
C CYS A 304 -3.82 -15.17 0.07
N ARG A 305 -4.72 -16.08 -0.33
CA ARG A 305 -5.47 -16.00 -1.60
C ARG A 305 -6.91 -15.53 -1.43
N ASN A 306 -7.34 -15.29 -0.21
CA ASN A 306 -8.66 -14.74 0.10
C ASN A 306 -8.58 -13.21 0.13
N PRO A 307 -9.23 -12.48 -0.82
CA PRO A 307 -9.17 -11.01 -0.88
C PRO A 307 -9.75 -10.33 0.35
N TYR A 308 -10.74 -10.92 1.00
CA TYR A 308 -11.34 -10.37 2.23
C TYR A 308 -10.38 -10.39 3.42
N ARG A 309 -9.41 -11.30 3.43
CA ARG A 309 -8.36 -11.37 4.45
C ARG A 309 -7.21 -10.37 4.22
N SER A 310 -7.28 -9.54 3.22
CA SER A 310 -6.30 -8.46 3.01
C SER A 310 -6.22 -7.49 4.19
N ILE A 311 -7.30 -7.35 4.97
CA ILE A 311 -7.31 -6.56 6.21
C ILE A 311 -6.35 -7.15 7.26
N VAL A 312 -6.28 -8.48 7.37
CA VAL A 312 -5.36 -9.16 8.30
C VAL A 312 -3.92 -8.96 7.86
N VAL A 313 -3.65 -9.08 6.55
CA VAL A 313 -2.31 -8.83 5.99
C VAL A 313 -1.87 -7.39 6.25
N ARG A 314 -2.76 -6.41 6.06
CA ARG A 314 -2.47 -5.00 6.37
C ARG A 314 -2.16 -4.77 7.85
N ALA A 315 -2.87 -5.44 8.75
CA ALA A 315 -2.60 -5.37 10.18
C ALA A 315 -1.22 -5.98 10.52
N VAL A 316 -0.83 -7.07 9.87
CA VAL A 316 0.51 -7.67 9.99
C VAL A 316 1.59 -6.71 9.45
N GLU A 317 1.34 -6.02 8.33
CA GLU A 317 2.26 -5.01 7.80
C GLU A 317 2.40 -3.78 8.72
N ILE A 318 1.33 -3.36 9.44
CA ILE A 318 1.43 -2.32 10.49
C ILE A 318 2.38 -2.79 11.59
N LEU A 319 2.19 -4.01 12.09
CA LEU A 319 3.03 -4.58 13.16
C LEU A 319 4.49 -4.70 12.72
N HIS A 320 4.71 -5.19 11.49
CA HIS A 320 6.04 -5.25 10.89
C HIS A 320 6.69 -3.86 10.82
N ALA A 321 5.97 -2.86 10.32
CA ALA A 321 6.49 -1.51 10.16
C ALA A 321 6.80 -0.83 11.51
N CYS A 322 6.01 -1.09 12.57
CA CYS A 322 6.32 -0.60 13.91
C CYS A 322 7.62 -1.22 14.47
N ASP A 323 7.77 -2.55 14.35
CA ASP A 323 8.96 -3.25 14.86
C ASP A 323 10.21 -2.95 14.02
N GLU A 324 10.06 -2.79 12.71
CA GLU A 324 11.12 -2.37 11.81
C GLU A 324 11.59 -0.94 12.13
N ALA A 325 10.65 -0.02 12.35
CA ALA A 325 10.95 1.35 12.74
C ALA A 325 11.75 1.41 14.05
N LEU A 326 11.35 0.62 15.05
CA LEU A 326 12.07 0.53 16.31
C LEU A 326 13.51 0.01 16.11
N ALA A 327 13.69 -1.02 15.28
CA ALA A 327 15.01 -1.58 14.99
C ALA A 327 15.92 -0.58 14.26
N ILE A 328 15.38 0.21 13.33
CA ILE A 328 16.14 1.27 12.64
C ILE A 328 16.55 2.37 13.63
N ILE A 329 15.64 2.78 14.51
CA ILE A 329 15.92 3.79 15.54
C ILE A 329 17.00 3.30 16.50
N ASP A 330 16.91 2.06 16.98
CA ASP A 330 17.88 1.47 17.90
C ASP A 330 19.28 1.33 17.29
N ALA A 331 19.36 1.15 15.96
CA ALA A 331 20.62 1.04 15.21
C ALA A 331 21.16 2.41 14.74
N TYR A 332 20.43 3.49 14.90
CA TYR A 332 20.82 4.80 14.37
C TYR A 332 22.05 5.37 15.08
N VAL A 333 23.03 5.76 14.29
CA VAL A 333 24.20 6.54 14.74
C VAL A 333 24.07 7.92 14.13
N GLU A 334 23.98 8.93 15.00
CA GLU A 334 23.94 10.34 14.57
C GLU A 334 25.29 10.68 13.90
N PRO A 335 25.29 11.20 12.67
CA PRO A 335 26.53 11.64 12.04
C PRO A 335 27.09 12.88 12.75
N ASP A 336 28.41 13.00 12.77
CA ASP A 336 29.14 14.15 13.30
C ASP A 336 28.82 15.46 12.54
#